data_713e015e2e2ce76338167de2aef4906a
#
_entry.id   713e015e2e2ce76338167de2aef4906a
#
_cell.length_a   1.000
_cell.length_b   1.000
_cell.length_c   1.000
_cell.angle_alpha   90.00
_cell.angle_beta   90.00
_cell.angle_gamma   90.00
#
_symmetry.space_group_name_H-M   'P 1'
#
loop_
_entity.id
_entity.type
_entity.pdbx_description
1 polymer ?
#
loop_
_entity_poly.entity_id
_entity_poly.type
_entity_poly.pdbx_seq_one_letter_code
_entity_poly.pdbx_strand_id
1 'polypeptide(L)'
;MKSRPPKKHSTRLNRREFTKLALASSLASAVPAPVHAAKRPLEPLAPGIKLSLQVPTDPSDEDLQFAQQLGVEYINIPSGGDKSTAENFIRWKQRAEAKGLKVWNIGNSNVHNMPEVTLNLPGRDQKVEEYKQYLRNLAKAGIFYTTYAHMGNGIWSSERETTRGNAPARAFNLATAKGYWADKVFEGPLTHGRKYSKEELWENYTHFIKQVVPVAEDLGIRIGIHPDDPPVPELGGVPRCIFGNFDGYVRALEIANSPNIGVCLCCGTWMEGGKGMGKDCFEAARAFAKMGKLWKIHFRNVTAPIPHFVETFVDNGYTDMWKLIRTLKEVDFRGNLIADHVPGMVGGNRVGWAYSIGYIKAMVAARG
;
A
#
# COMPACT_ATOMS: atom_id res chain seq x y z
N MET A 1 31.96 61.00 68.01
CA MET A 1 32.59 60.65 66.74
C MET A 1 31.54 60.04 65.82
N LYS A 2 31.11 60.76 64.77
CA LYS A 2 30.07 60.34 63.85
C LYS A 2 30.79 59.84 62.54
N SER A 3 30.66 58.59 62.20
CA SER A 3 31.23 58.00 60.98
C SER A 3 30.29 58.28 59.78
N ARG A 4 30.84 58.79 58.69
CA ARG A 4 30.15 59.07 57.45
C ARG A 4 30.02 57.75 56.63
N PRO A 5 28.91 57.57 55.91
CA PRO A 5 28.73 56.42 54.99
C PRO A 5 29.50 56.60 53.63
N PRO A 6 29.84 55.57 52.95
CA PRO A 6 30.62 55.65 51.68
C PRO A 6 29.74 56.10 50.51
N LYS A 7 30.33 56.83 49.58
CA LYS A 7 29.72 57.31 48.31
C LYS A 7 29.58 56.17 47.31
N LYS A 8 28.33 56.03 46.77
CA LYS A 8 28.06 55.19 45.62
C LYS A 8 28.61 55.82 44.32
N HIS A 9 29.60 55.18 43.65
CA HIS A 9 29.98 55.53 42.29
C HIS A 9 28.95 54.90 41.28
N SER A 10 28.25 55.82 40.63
CA SER A 10 27.41 55.46 39.47
C SER A 10 28.24 55.57 38.22
N THR A 11 28.64 54.44 37.65
CA THR A 11 29.28 54.36 36.33
C THR A 11 28.21 54.47 35.25
N ARG A 12 28.08 55.66 34.65
CA ARG A 12 27.28 55.85 33.44
C ARG A 12 28.08 55.33 32.28
N LEU A 13 27.60 54.24 31.68
CA LEU A 13 28.13 53.71 30.39
C LEU A 13 27.90 54.71 29.26
N ASN A 14 28.92 55.00 28.50
CA ASN A 14 28.97 55.93 27.37
C ASN A 14 28.22 55.34 26.15
N ARG A 15 27.54 56.18 25.37
CA ARG A 15 26.78 55.82 24.18
C ARG A 15 27.57 54.91 23.17
N ARG A 16 28.88 55.02 23.11
CA ARG A 16 29.75 54.21 22.25
C ARG A 16 29.94 52.79 22.76
N GLU A 17 29.83 52.52 24.05
CA GLU A 17 29.92 51.16 24.60
C GLU A 17 28.60 50.42 24.46
N PHE A 18 27.49 51.13 24.50
CA PHE A 18 26.15 50.54 24.21
C PHE A 18 26.03 50.05 22.76
N THR A 19 26.66 50.78 21.83
CA THR A 19 26.63 50.39 20.39
C THR A 19 27.52 49.17 20.11
N LYS A 20 28.59 48.97 20.87
CA LYS A 20 29.45 47.80 20.78
C LYS A 20 28.84 46.55 21.39
N LEU A 21 28.07 46.64 22.46
CA LEU A 21 27.29 45.52 23.04
C LEU A 21 26.10 45.16 22.16
N ALA A 22 25.46 46.10 21.49
CA ALA A 22 24.34 45.87 20.58
C ALA A 22 24.77 45.19 19.26
N LEU A 23 26.04 45.37 18.81
CA LEU A 23 26.57 44.66 17.62
C LEU A 23 27.10 43.25 17.94
N ALA A 24 27.37 42.93 19.20
CA ALA A 24 27.82 41.58 19.59
C ALA A 24 26.66 40.60 19.84
N SER A 25 25.42 41.07 19.94
CA SER A 25 24.23 40.26 20.19
C SER A 25 23.45 39.89 18.93
N SER A 26 23.89 40.29 17.71
CA SER A 26 23.20 39.99 16.47
C SER A 26 23.84 38.84 15.65
N LEU A 27 24.78 38.12 16.22
CA LEU A 27 25.17 36.80 15.72
C LEU A 27 24.36 35.70 16.43
N ALA A 28 23.03 35.87 16.54
CA ALA A 28 22.15 34.77 16.74
C ALA A 28 22.26 33.87 15.48
N SER A 29 22.85 32.71 15.69
CA SER A 29 22.93 31.64 14.69
C SER A 29 21.56 31.48 14.04
N ALA A 30 21.40 32.00 12.83
CA ALA A 30 20.28 31.63 11.98
C ALA A 30 20.45 30.14 11.72
N VAL A 31 19.75 29.30 12.49
CA VAL A 31 19.54 27.91 12.12
C VAL A 31 18.90 28.00 10.75
N PRO A 32 19.52 27.51 9.68
CA PRO A 32 18.90 27.54 8.37
C PRO A 32 17.57 26.81 8.52
N ALA A 33 16.47 27.48 8.17
CA ALA A 33 15.19 26.82 8.07
C ALA A 33 15.38 25.59 7.16
N PRO A 34 14.80 24.44 7.50
CA PRO A 34 14.94 23.27 6.65
C PRO A 34 14.50 23.67 5.25
N VAL A 35 15.42 23.64 4.30
CA VAL A 35 15.10 23.82 2.88
C VAL A 35 14.21 22.61 2.55
N HIS A 36 12.89 22.82 2.55
CA HIS A 36 11.98 21.83 2.00
C HIS A 36 12.37 21.66 0.54
N ALA A 37 12.92 20.51 0.21
CA ALA A 37 13.13 20.14 -1.17
C ALA A 37 11.80 20.35 -1.89
N ALA A 38 11.84 20.96 -3.09
CA ALA A 38 10.63 21.21 -3.86
C ALA A 38 9.90 19.86 -4.08
N LYS A 39 8.60 19.82 -3.75
CA LYS A 39 7.77 18.62 -3.92
C LYS A 39 7.91 18.11 -5.35
N ARG A 40 8.18 16.82 -5.49
CA ARG A 40 8.22 16.19 -6.80
C ARG A 40 6.78 16.01 -7.31
N PRO A 41 6.40 16.60 -8.45
CA PRO A 41 5.05 16.41 -8.99
C PRO A 41 4.81 14.94 -9.34
N LEU A 42 3.54 14.51 -9.22
CA LEU A 42 3.13 13.19 -9.69
C LEU A 42 3.16 13.15 -11.23
N GLU A 43 4.05 12.34 -11.78
CA GLU A 43 4.07 12.11 -13.22
C GLU A 43 2.76 11.46 -13.69
N PRO A 44 2.13 11.94 -14.76
CA PRO A 44 0.96 11.29 -15.33
C PRO A 44 1.24 9.83 -15.68
N LEU A 45 0.28 8.95 -15.44
CA LEU A 45 0.40 7.56 -15.88
C LEU A 45 0.23 7.52 -17.42
N ALA A 46 1.16 6.86 -18.10
CA ALA A 46 1.07 6.65 -19.55
C ALA A 46 -0.24 5.92 -19.92
N PRO A 47 -0.82 6.15 -21.10
CA PRO A 47 -2.05 5.49 -21.54
C PRO A 47 -1.99 3.96 -21.52
N GLY A 48 -3.15 3.34 -21.38
CA GLY A 48 -3.36 1.89 -21.45
C GLY A 48 -3.10 1.12 -20.17
N ILE A 49 -3.67 -0.06 -20.07
CA ILE A 49 -3.57 -1.00 -18.95
C ILE A 49 -2.17 -1.62 -18.94
N LYS A 50 -1.46 -1.56 -17.80
CA LYS A 50 -0.13 -2.16 -17.62
C LYS A 50 -0.29 -3.53 -17.00
N LEU A 51 -0.44 -4.56 -17.83
CA LEU A 51 -0.48 -5.93 -17.35
C LEU A 51 0.89 -6.34 -16.81
N SER A 52 0.90 -6.95 -15.63
CA SER A 52 2.12 -7.35 -14.94
C SER A 52 2.04 -8.75 -14.34
N LEU A 53 3.22 -9.32 -14.11
CA LEU A 53 3.42 -10.55 -13.35
C LEU A 53 4.06 -10.22 -12.00
N GLN A 54 3.62 -10.88 -10.94
CA GLN A 54 4.40 -10.93 -9.70
C GLN A 54 5.49 -12.00 -9.83
N VAL A 55 6.73 -11.58 -9.64
CA VAL A 55 7.90 -12.47 -9.62
C VAL A 55 8.37 -12.70 -8.19
N PRO A 56 9.24 -13.69 -7.91
CA PRO A 56 9.82 -13.87 -6.57
C PRO A 56 10.67 -12.68 -6.12
N THR A 57 10.95 -12.62 -4.82
CA THR A 57 11.98 -11.73 -4.26
C THR A 57 13.34 -12.08 -4.85
N ASP A 58 14.10 -11.09 -5.33
CA ASP A 58 15.36 -11.27 -6.04
C ASP A 58 15.21 -12.24 -7.24
N PRO A 59 14.42 -11.88 -8.25
CA PRO A 59 14.04 -12.79 -9.32
C PRO A 59 15.26 -13.31 -10.09
N SER A 60 15.25 -14.61 -10.39
CA SER A 60 16.26 -15.24 -11.23
C SER A 60 16.11 -14.81 -12.71
N ASP A 61 17.13 -15.09 -13.52
CA ASP A 61 17.04 -14.85 -14.97
C ASP A 61 15.91 -15.69 -15.61
N GLU A 62 15.63 -16.87 -15.08
CA GLU A 62 14.53 -17.72 -15.53
C GLU A 62 13.16 -17.10 -15.18
N ASP A 63 13.01 -16.48 -14.00
CA ASP A 63 11.77 -15.78 -13.63
C ASP A 63 11.52 -14.57 -14.55
N LEU A 64 12.56 -13.82 -14.86
CA LEU A 64 12.46 -12.69 -15.80
C LEU A 64 12.17 -13.17 -17.23
N GLN A 65 12.80 -14.26 -17.67
CA GLN A 65 12.52 -14.87 -18.96
C GLN A 65 11.08 -15.38 -19.05
N PHE A 66 10.56 -15.98 -17.98
CA PHE A 66 9.17 -16.40 -17.92
C PHE A 66 8.20 -15.21 -18.11
N ALA A 67 8.47 -14.08 -17.44
CA ALA A 67 7.69 -12.85 -17.64
C ALA A 67 7.73 -12.37 -19.10
N GLN A 68 8.91 -12.40 -19.74
CA GLN A 68 9.05 -12.05 -21.16
C GLN A 68 8.24 -13.01 -22.06
N GLN A 69 8.29 -14.34 -21.81
CA GLN A 69 7.55 -15.34 -22.57
C GLN A 69 6.04 -15.17 -22.46
N LEU A 70 5.53 -14.70 -21.30
CA LEU A 70 4.12 -14.32 -21.13
C LEU A 70 3.78 -13.03 -21.90
N GLY A 71 4.77 -12.29 -22.36
CA GLY A 71 4.60 -11.02 -23.07
C GLY A 71 4.00 -9.94 -22.17
N VAL A 72 4.35 -9.94 -20.89
CA VAL A 72 4.09 -8.79 -20.00
C VAL A 72 5.23 -7.81 -20.07
N GLU A 73 4.93 -6.53 -19.96
CA GLU A 73 5.93 -5.46 -19.96
C GLU A 73 6.37 -5.10 -18.53
N TYR A 74 5.51 -5.35 -17.56
CA TYR A 74 5.72 -4.94 -16.18
C TYR A 74 5.80 -6.13 -15.23
N ILE A 75 6.59 -5.96 -14.17
CA ILE A 75 6.66 -6.91 -13.06
C ILE A 75 6.45 -6.20 -11.71
N ASN A 76 5.98 -6.97 -10.72
CA ASN A 76 5.94 -6.60 -9.33
C ASN A 76 6.85 -7.53 -8.54
N ILE A 77 7.68 -6.98 -7.64
CA ILE A 77 8.66 -7.74 -6.86
C ILE A 77 8.29 -7.60 -5.37
N PRO A 78 8.03 -8.68 -4.63
CA PRO A 78 7.91 -8.61 -3.19
C PRO A 78 9.29 -8.45 -2.55
N SER A 79 9.35 -7.78 -1.40
CA SER A 79 10.53 -7.73 -0.54
C SER A 79 10.14 -7.84 0.93
N GLY A 80 11.12 -8.01 1.79
CA GLY A 80 10.95 -8.10 3.24
C GLY A 80 12.28 -8.35 3.94
N GLY A 81 12.30 -8.27 5.25
CA GLY A 81 13.49 -8.47 6.07
C GLY A 81 14.61 -7.51 5.68
N ASP A 82 15.81 -8.03 5.66
CA ASP A 82 17.06 -7.36 5.29
C ASP A 82 17.17 -7.04 3.78
N LYS A 83 16.27 -7.60 2.96
CA LYS A 83 16.28 -7.38 1.50
C LYS A 83 15.60 -6.07 1.07
N SER A 84 14.89 -5.38 1.96
CA SER A 84 14.16 -4.14 1.65
C SER A 84 15.05 -2.90 1.65
N THR A 85 16.17 -2.93 0.93
CA THR A 85 17.14 -1.84 0.82
C THR A 85 17.11 -1.16 -0.54
N ALA A 86 17.59 0.09 -0.61
CA ALA A 86 17.68 0.82 -1.87
C ALA A 86 18.60 0.13 -2.86
N GLU A 87 19.71 -0.45 -2.38
CA GLU A 87 20.71 -1.15 -3.18
C GLU A 87 20.09 -2.37 -3.90
N ASN A 88 19.32 -3.18 -3.15
CA ASN A 88 18.61 -4.32 -3.72
C ASN A 88 17.56 -3.86 -4.74
N PHE A 89 16.77 -2.81 -4.42
CA PHE A 89 15.75 -2.29 -5.32
C PHE A 89 16.34 -1.78 -6.64
N ILE A 90 17.47 -1.07 -6.57
CA ILE A 90 18.22 -0.60 -7.75
C ILE A 90 18.70 -1.81 -8.56
N ARG A 91 19.34 -2.77 -7.91
CA ARG A 91 19.86 -3.98 -8.57
C ARG A 91 18.77 -4.77 -9.29
N TRP A 92 17.64 -5.04 -8.61
CA TRP A 92 16.52 -5.80 -9.21
C TRP A 92 15.91 -5.06 -10.39
N LYS A 93 15.74 -3.74 -10.25
CA LYS A 93 15.24 -2.89 -11.34
C LYS A 93 16.17 -2.95 -12.55
N GLN A 94 17.48 -2.75 -12.36
CA GLN A 94 18.45 -2.80 -13.44
C GLN A 94 18.48 -4.16 -14.16
N ARG A 95 18.39 -5.28 -13.40
CA ARG A 95 18.29 -6.62 -13.99
C ARG A 95 17.02 -6.80 -14.82
N ALA A 96 15.89 -6.31 -14.32
CA ALA A 96 14.63 -6.36 -15.07
C ALA A 96 14.72 -5.52 -16.35
N GLU A 97 15.23 -4.29 -16.25
CA GLU A 97 15.39 -3.38 -17.41
C GLU A 97 16.37 -3.93 -18.46
N ALA A 98 17.44 -4.61 -18.06
CA ALA A 98 18.35 -5.28 -18.97
C ALA A 98 17.67 -6.42 -19.77
N LYS A 99 16.56 -6.93 -19.28
CA LYS A 99 15.69 -7.90 -19.97
C LYS A 99 14.49 -7.23 -20.68
N GLY A 100 14.43 -5.90 -20.77
CA GLY A 100 13.33 -5.18 -21.40
C GLY A 100 12.04 -5.13 -20.56
N LEU A 101 12.10 -5.50 -19.27
CA LEU A 101 10.97 -5.44 -18.34
C LEU A 101 11.02 -4.16 -17.50
N LYS A 102 9.86 -3.65 -17.10
CA LYS A 102 9.73 -2.50 -16.20
C LYS A 102 9.25 -2.95 -14.82
N VAL A 103 9.81 -2.41 -13.77
CA VAL A 103 9.32 -2.66 -12.41
C VAL A 103 8.25 -1.63 -12.07
N TRP A 104 7.01 -2.10 -11.85
CA TRP A 104 5.91 -1.25 -11.42
C TRP A 104 5.95 -0.99 -9.92
N ASN A 105 6.15 -2.03 -9.14
CA ASN A 105 6.11 -2.00 -7.69
C ASN A 105 7.17 -2.93 -7.09
N ILE A 106 7.81 -2.48 -6.01
CA ILE A 106 8.48 -3.38 -5.09
C ILE A 106 7.74 -3.27 -3.75
N GLY A 107 7.11 -4.37 -3.32
CA GLY A 107 6.43 -4.44 -2.03
C GLY A 107 7.40 -4.62 -0.87
N ASN A 108 6.97 -4.34 0.37
CA ASN A 108 7.76 -4.62 1.56
C ASN A 108 6.86 -5.19 2.67
N SER A 109 6.99 -6.49 2.97
CA SER A 109 6.19 -7.18 3.97
C SER A 109 6.36 -6.63 5.39
N ASN A 110 7.50 -6.00 5.70
CA ASN A 110 7.76 -5.44 7.03
C ASN A 110 6.85 -4.26 7.39
N VAL A 111 6.37 -3.54 6.34
CA VAL A 111 5.60 -2.31 6.48
C VAL A 111 4.32 -2.31 5.63
N HIS A 112 3.90 -3.46 5.14
CA HIS A 112 2.65 -3.59 4.38
C HIS A 112 1.44 -3.65 5.30
N ASN A 113 1.45 -4.57 6.29
CA ASN A 113 0.50 -4.66 7.38
C ASN A 113 1.25 -4.46 8.69
N MET A 114 0.93 -3.42 9.43
CA MET A 114 1.64 -3.02 10.66
C MET A 114 0.66 -2.99 11.84
N PRO A 115 0.51 -4.09 12.59
CA PRO A 115 -0.32 -4.08 13.80
C PRO A 115 0.04 -2.95 14.77
N GLU A 116 1.32 -2.64 14.90
CA GLU A 116 1.83 -1.56 15.75
C GLU A 116 1.20 -0.22 15.36
N VAL A 117 1.04 0.04 14.07
CA VAL A 117 0.44 1.28 13.54
C VAL A 117 -1.09 1.22 13.62
N THR A 118 -1.68 0.14 13.12
CA THR A 118 -3.14 0.01 13.02
C THR A 118 -3.82 0.00 14.37
N LEU A 119 -3.17 -0.60 15.39
CA LEU A 119 -3.73 -0.80 16.73
C LEU A 119 -3.07 0.06 17.82
N ASN A 120 -2.17 0.98 17.43
CA ASN A 120 -1.42 1.84 18.35
C ASN A 120 -0.68 1.03 19.43
N LEU A 121 0.07 0.01 19.01
CA LEU A 121 0.88 -0.82 19.90
C LEU A 121 2.28 -0.23 20.10
N PRO A 122 3.05 -0.68 21.10
CA PRO A 122 4.44 -0.30 21.28
C PRO A 122 5.25 -0.48 19.99
N GLY A 123 6.08 0.52 19.65
CA GLY A 123 6.86 0.53 18.41
C GLY A 123 6.15 1.21 17.22
N ARG A 124 4.94 1.76 17.40
CA ARG A 124 4.18 2.43 16.33
C ARG A 124 5.01 3.47 15.57
N ASP A 125 5.62 4.40 16.28
CA ASP A 125 6.31 5.52 15.64
C ASP A 125 7.59 5.06 14.92
N GLN A 126 8.27 4.02 15.45
CA GLN A 126 9.37 3.37 14.75
C GLN A 126 8.89 2.73 13.43
N LYS A 127 7.73 2.05 13.42
CA LYS A 127 7.14 1.47 12.20
C LYS A 127 6.76 2.55 11.18
N VAL A 128 6.29 3.70 11.63
CA VAL A 128 6.04 4.84 10.73
C VAL A 128 7.34 5.32 10.08
N GLU A 129 8.44 5.44 10.83
CA GLU A 129 9.74 5.82 10.27
C GLU A 129 10.30 4.75 9.33
N GLU A 130 10.14 3.46 9.64
CA GLU A 130 10.49 2.35 8.72
C GLU A 130 9.72 2.47 7.39
N TYR A 131 8.41 2.80 7.45
CA TYR A 131 7.61 3.01 6.25
C TYR A 131 8.11 4.21 5.43
N LYS A 132 8.41 5.33 6.08
CA LYS A 132 8.98 6.50 5.41
C LYS A 132 10.35 6.20 4.78
N GLN A 133 11.19 5.42 5.47
CA GLN A 133 12.47 4.99 4.92
C GLN A 133 12.31 4.08 3.70
N TYR A 134 11.32 3.18 3.74
CA TYR A 134 10.98 2.37 2.58
C TYR A 134 10.56 3.24 1.37
N LEU A 135 9.76 4.28 1.56
CA LEU A 135 9.43 5.22 0.48
C LEU A 135 10.68 5.89 -0.08
N ARG A 136 11.62 6.31 0.77
CA ARG A 136 12.91 6.87 0.32
C ARG A 136 13.73 5.85 -0.49
N ASN A 137 13.72 4.58 -0.09
CA ASN A 137 14.41 3.51 -0.83
C ASN A 137 13.80 3.28 -2.22
N LEU A 138 12.47 3.31 -2.33
CA LEU A 138 11.76 3.25 -3.61
C LEU A 138 12.13 4.42 -4.52
N ALA A 139 12.11 5.65 -3.99
CA ALA A 139 12.46 6.85 -4.75
C ALA A 139 13.90 6.80 -5.27
N LYS A 140 14.87 6.37 -4.44
CA LYS A 140 16.26 6.17 -4.85
C LYS A 140 16.39 5.16 -6.00
N ALA A 141 15.56 4.13 -6.02
CA ALA A 141 15.51 3.14 -7.10
C ALA A 141 14.72 3.64 -8.33
N GLY A 142 14.11 4.82 -8.28
CA GLY A 142 13.26 5.33 -9.36
C GLY A 142 11.96 4.56 -9.52
N ILE A 143 11.36 4.11 -8.42
CA ILE A 143 10.08 3.41 -8.35
C ILE A 143 9.09 4.32 -7.63
N PHE A 144 8.02 4.74 -8.30
CA PHE A 144 7.10 5.78 -7.82
C PHE A 144 5.69 5.29 -7.54
N TYR A 145 5.55 4.01 -7.27
CA TYR A 145 4.30 3.40 -6.81
C TYR A 145 4.58 2.32 -5.76
N THR A 146 3.72 2.23 -4.75
CA THR A 146 3.66 1.10 -3.83
C THR A 146 2.24 0.80 -3.40
N THR A 147 2.01 -0.44 -2.93
CA THR A 147 0.76 -0.88 -2.31
C THR A 147 0.93 -0.94 -0.79
N TYR A 148 -0.07 -0.49 -0.06
CA TYR A 148 -0.17 -0.54 1.39
C TYR A 148 -1.49 -1.19 1.81
N ALA A 149 -1.52 -1.90 2.92
CA ALA A 149 -2.74 -2.39 3.57
C ALA A 149 -2.72 -2.03 5.07
N HIS A 150 -3.88 -1.75 5.65
CA HIS A 150 -4.02 -1.25 7.01
C HIS A 150 -4.74 -2.26 7.92
N MET A 151 -4.26 -3.50 7.93
CA MET A 151 -4.85 -4.59 8.69
C MET A 151 -4.07 -4.86 9.99
N GLY A 152 -4.74 -4.80 11.14
CA GLY A 152 -4.12 -4.99 12.44
C GLY A 152 -3.87 -6.45 12.84
N ASN A 153 -4.54 -7.39 12.18
CA ASN A 153 -4.44 -8.82 12.46
C ASN A 153 -4.37 -9.69 11.19
N GLY A 154 -3.72 -9.16 10.17
CA GLY A 154 -3.36 -9.87 8.96
C GLY A 154 -4.53 -10.17 8.01
N ILE A 155 -4.21 -11.01 7.01
CA ILE A 155 -5.15 -11.55 6.03
C ILE A 155 -5.74 -12.84 6.61
N TRP A 156 -7.07 -12.98 6.58
CA TRP A 156 -7.73 -14.15 7.15
C TRP A 156 -8.08 -15.18 6.06
N SER A 157 -7.78 -16.44 6.35
CA SER A 157 -8.14 -17.59 5.51
C SER A 157 -8.39 -18.82 6.36
N SER A 158 -9.15 -19.76 5.81
CA SER A 158 -9.31 -21.11 6.32
C SER A 158 -8.29 -22.06 5.67
N GLU A 159 -8.43 -23.36 5.90
CA GLU A 159 -7.72 -24.35 5.11
C GLU A 159 -8.02 -24.18 3.62
N ARG A 160 -7.06 -24.59 2.78
CA ARG A 160 -7.25 -24.54 1.32
C ARG A 160 -8.36 -25.49 0.90
N GLU A 161 -9.19 -25.01 0.01
CA GLU A 161 -10.22 -25.80 -0.63
C GLU A 161 -9.89 -26.00 -2.12
N THR A 162 -10.75 -26.71 -2.82
CA THR A 162 -10.56 -26.95 -4.25
C THR A 162 -11.58 -26.19 -5.09
N THR A 163 -11.15 -25.74 -6.26
CA THR A 163 -12.00 -25.19 -7.31
C THR A 163 -12.02 -26.12 -8.51
N ARG A 164 -12.38 -25.63 -9.71
CA ARG A 164 -12.49 -26.42 -10.95
C ARG A 164 -11.33 -27.41 -11.13
N GLY A 165 -11.65 -28.68 -11.42
CA GLY A 165 -10.67 -29.73 -11.65
C GLY A 165 -9.84 -30.11 -10.44
N ASN A 166 -10.37 -29.93 -9.25
CA ASN A 166 -9.69 -30.16 -7.97
C ASN A 166 -8.44 -29.29 -7.77
N ALA A 167 -8.35 -28.14 -8.41
CA ALA A 167 -7.25 -27.21 -8.27
C ALA A 167 -7.28 -26.60 -6.85
N PRO A 168 -6.20 -26.72 -6.04
CA PRO A 168 -6.17 -26.16 -4.70
C PRO A 168 -6.10 -24.64 -4.74
N ALA A 169 -6.95 -23.99 -3.95
CA ALA A 169 -7.05 -22.53 -3.88
C ALA A 169 -7.16 -22.03 -2.44
N ARG A 170 -6.89 -20.75 -2.23
CA ARG A 170 -7.16 -20.09 -0.96
C ARG A 170 -8.66 -20.07 -0.73
N ALA A 171 -9.06 -20.33 0.50
CA ALA A 171 -10.46 -20.30 0.92
C ALA A 171 -10.62 -19.48 2.20
N PHE A 172 -11.82 -19.02 2.42
CA PHE A 172 -12.26 -18.39 3.65
C PHE A 172 -13.59 -18.95 4.09
N ASN A 173 -13.63 -19.42 5.34
CA ASN A 173 -14.86 -19.77 6.04
C ASN A 173 -14.83 -19.06 7.39
N LEU A 174 -15.78 -18.17 7.63
CA LEU A 174 -15.83 -17.33 8.83
C LEU A 174 -15.77 -18.13 10.15
N ALA A 175 -16.28 -19.37 10.15
CA ALA A 175 -16.29 -20.19 11.34
C ALA A 175 -14.92 -20.77 11.72
N THR A 176 -13.99 -20.90 10.76
CA THR A 176 -12.71 -21.60 10.95
C THR A 176 -11.48 -20.79 10.58
N ALA A 177 -11.69 -19.62 9.98
CA ALA A 177 -10.60 -18.79 9.48
C ALA A 177 -9.72 -18.25 10.61
N LYS A 178 -8.44 -18.08 10.30
CA LYS A 178 -7.42 -17.42 11.13
C LYS A 178 -6.72 -16.35 10.31
N GLY A 179 -6.17 -15.34 10.99
CA GLY A 179 -5.36 -14.30 10.38
C GLY A 179 -3.90 -14.73 10.25
N TYR A 180 -3.26 -14.32 9.17
CA TYR A 180 -1.85 -14.60 8.90
C TYR A 180 -1.15 -13.35 8.38
N TRP A 181 0.03 -13.06 8.93
CA TRP A 181 0.91 -12.06 8.35
C TRP A 181 2.36 -12.31 8.76
N ALA A 182 3.24 -12.43 7.77
CA ALA A 182 4.61 -12.89 7.98
C ALA A 182 4.61 -14.20 8.79
N ASP A 183 5.34 -14.27 9.90
CA ASP A 183 5.41 -15.46 10.74
C ASP A 183 4.37 -15.47 11.90
N LYS A 184 3.41 -14.52 11.88
CA LYS A 184 2.39 -14.39 12.92
C LYS A 184 1.08 -15.04 12.50
N VAL A 185 0.47 -15.76 13.43
CA VAL A 185 -0.90 -16.29 13.33
C VAL A 185 -1.78 -15.57 14.33
N PHE A 186 -2.95 -15.12 13.89
CA PHE A 186 -3.95 -14.43 14.67
C PHE A 186 -5.20 -15.30 14.76
N GLU A 187 -5.57 -15.72 15.95
CA GLU A 187 -6.71 -16.63 16.16
C GLU A 187 -7.49 -16.28 17.42
N GLY A 188 -8.67 -16.86 17.53
CA GLY A 188 -9.58 -16.65 18.65
C GLY A 188 -10.38 -15.35 18.56
N PRO A 189 -11.26 -15.12 19.55
CA PRO A 189 -12.21 -14.01 19.53
C PRO A 189 -11.56 -12.64 19.75
N LEU A 190 -10.36 -12.60 20.34
CA LEU A 190 -9.63 -11.38 20.68
C LEU A 190 -8.13 -11.54 20.37
N THR A 191 -7.74 -11.30 19.12
CA THR A 191 -6.35 -11.54 18.64
C THR A 191 -5.29 -10.71 19.36
N HIS A 192 -5.69 -9.62 20.01
CA HIS A 192 -4.81 -8.72 20.78
C HIS A 192 -5.31 -8.51 22.22
N GLY A 193 -6.01 -9.50 22.78
CA GLY A 193 -6.47 -9.51 24.17
C GLY A 193 -7.61 -8.55 24.51
N ARG A 194 -8.08 -7.73 23.57
CA ARG A 194 -9.21 -6.81 23.74
C ARG A 194 -9.96 -6.54 22.43
N LYS A 195 -11.12 -5.93 22.55
CA LYS A 195 -11.81 -5.29 21.41
C LYS A 195 -11.28 -3.88 21.18
N TYR A 196 -11.25 -3.49 19.91
CA TYR A 196 -10.96 -2.12 19.47
C TYR A 196 -12.25 -1.46 19.00
N SER A 197 -12.36 -0.14 19.17
CA SER A 197 -13.46 0.63 18.60
C SER A 197 -13.12 1.08 17.17
N LYS A 198 -14.15 1.45 16.40
CA LYS A 198 -13.95 2.04 15.07
C LYS A 198 -13.23 3.39 15.16
N GLU A 199 -13.54 4.15 16.18
CA GLU A 199 -12.95 5.46 16.46
C GLU A 199 -11.45 5.36 16.68
N GLU A 200 -10.99 4.40 17.50
CA GLU A 200 -9.56 4.13 17.69
C GLU A 200 -8.86 3.82 16.36
N LEU A 201 -9.46 2.99 15.49
CA LEU A 201 -8.88 2.65 14.19
C LEU A 201 -8.77 3.89 13.28
N TRP A 202 -9.78 4.76 13.28
CA TRP A 202 -9.74 6.01 12.51
C TRP A 202 -8.70 7.00 13.03
N GLU A 203 -8.53 7.11 14.34
CA GLU A 203 -7.48 7.92 14.97
C GLU A 203 -6.09 7.40 14.59
N ASN A 204 -5.87 6.09 14.68
CA ASN A 204 -4.61 5.47 14.34
C ASN A 204 -4.26 5.63 12.86
N TYR A 205 -5.23 5.45 11.97
CA TYR A 205 -5.05 5.72 10.54
C TYR A 205 -4.70 7.19 10.29
N THR A 206 -5.42 8.11 10.93
CA THR A 206 -5.18 9.55 10.80
C THR A 206 -3.77 9.92 11.25
N HIS A 207 -3.32 9.38 12.39
CA HIS A 207 -1.96 9.57 12.88
C HIS A 207 -0.91 9.10 11.86
N PHE A 208 -1.09 7.90 11.31
CA PHE A 208 -0.18 7.34 10.32
C PHE A 208 -0.15 8.15 9.02
N ILE A 209 -1.31 8.37 8.43
CA ILE A 209 -1.38 8.94 7.09
C ILE A 209 -0.90 10.40 7.05
N LYS A 210 -1.14 11.17 8.12
CA LYS A 210 -0.66 12.56 8.24
C LYS A 210 0.86 12.66 8.34
N GLN A 211 1.55 11.63 8.81
CA GLN A 211 3.00 11.58 8.84
C GLN A 211 3.61 11.09 7.53
N VAL A 212 2.90 10.22 6.82
CA VAL A 212 3.39 9.58 5.58
C VAL A 212 3.16 10.46 4.36
N VAL A 213 2.03 11.17 4.29
CA VAL A 213 1.65 12.02 3.15
C VAL A 213 2.75 13.02 2.77
N PRO A 214 3.34 13.80 3.68
CA PRO A 214 4.39 14.75 3.30
C PRO A 214 5.56 14.08 2.60
N VAL A 215 5.99 12.91 3.10
CA VAL A 215 7.11 12.16 2.50
C VAL A 215 6.74 11.61 1.13
N ALA A 216 5.52 11.09 0.95
CA ALA A 216 5.04 10.60 -0.33
C ALA A 216 4.97 11.73 -1.38
N GLU A 217 4.52 12.92 -0.96
CA GLU A 217 4.43 14.11 -1.83
C GLU A 217 5.82 14.63 -2.21
N ASP A 218 6.74 14.76 -1.25
CA ASP A 218 8.11 15.22 -1.52
C ASP A 218 8.84 14.28 -2.49
N LEU A 219 8.57 12.98 -2.42
CA LEU A 219 9.19 11.96 -3.28
C LEU A 219 8.42 11.69 -4.58
N GLY A 220 7.20 12.21 -4.75
CA GLY A 220 6.34 11.93 -5.90
C GLY A 220 5.87 10.48 -5.98
N ILE A 221 5.73 9.79 -4.85
CA ILE A 221 5.33 8.37 -4.78
C ILE A 221 3.80 8.27 -4.63
N ARG A 222 3.18 7.42 -5.43
CA ARG A 222 1.78 6.98 -5.26
C ARG A 222 1.71 5.83 -4.28
N ILE A 223 0.82 5.92 -3.30
CA ILE A 223 0.48 4.84 -2.38
C ILE A 223 -0.94 4.39 -2.70
N GLY A 224 -1.07 3.20 -3.31
CA GLY A 224 -2.36 2.57 -3.56
C GLY A 224 -2.75 1.68 -2.39
N ILE A 225 -3.87 1.96 -1.72
CA ILE A 225 -4.27 1.22 -0.54
C ILE A 225 -5.14 0.03 -0.94
N HIS A 226 -4.78 -1.15 -0.43
CA HIS A 226 -5.48 -2.42 -0.62
C HIS A 226 -6.65 -2.52 0.36
N PRO A 227 -7.81 -3.10 -0.02
CA PRO A 227 -8.91 -3.34 0.90
C PRO A 227 -8.55 -4.35 2.00
N ASP A 228 -9.31 -4.30 3.09
CA ASP A 228 -9.25 -5.31 4.15
C ASP A 228 -9.62 -6.70 3.59
N ASP A 229 -8.78 -7.69 3.82
CA ASP A 229 -8.91 -9.02 3.22
C ASP A 229 -9.08 -10.13 4.29
N PRO A 230 -10.28 -10.72 4.36
CA PRO A 230 -11.54 -10.33 3.73
C PRO A 230 -12.22 -9.14 4.44
N PRO A 231 -13.16 -8.44 3.80
CA PRO A 231 -13.82 -7.26 4.36
C PRO A 231 -14.99 -7.62 5.29
N VAL A 232 -14.74 -8.51 6.23
CA VAL A 232 -15.68 -8.82 7.32
C VAL A 232 -15.70 -7.64 8.29
N PRO A 233 -16.86 -7.19 8.81
CA PRO A 233 -16.93 -6.01 9.66
C PRO A 233 -16.02 -6.00 10.89
N GLU A 234 -15.78 -7.17 11.49
CA GLU A 234 -14.86 -7.36 12.62
C GLU A 234 -14.27 -8.77 12.57
N LEU A 235 -12.98 -8.91 12.78
CA LEU A 235 -12.29 -10.19 12.93
C LEU A 235 -11.37 -10.14 14.15
N GLY A 236 -11.52 -11.11 15.05
CA GLY A 236 -10.67 -11.23 16.24
C GLY A 236 -10.65 -9.99 17.15
N GLY A 237 -11.79 -9.28 17.27
CA GLY A 237 -11.92 -8.07 18.07
C GLY A 237 -11.38 -6.79 17.42
N VAL A 238 -10.99 -6.85 16.13
CA VAL A 238 -10.48 -5.72 15.35
C VAL A 238 -11.48 -5.34 14.26
N PRO A 239 -12.08 -4.14 14.30
CA PRO A 239 -12.95 -3.64 13.23
C PRO A 239 -12.19 -3.45 11.92
N ARG A 240 -12.83 -3.81 10.81
CA ARG A 240 -12.34 -3.56 9.43
C ARG A 240 -13.20 -2.45 8.79
N CYS A 241 -13.15 -1.28 9.39
CA CYS A 241 -14.07 -0.18 9.08
C CYS A 241 -13.49 0.88 8.13
N ILE A 242 -12.16 0.85 7.89
CA ILE A 242 -11.50 1.88 7.08
C ILE A 242 -11.50 1.47 5.61
N PHE A 243 -10.94 0.31 5.30
CA PHE A 243 -10.83 -0.20 3.93
C PHE A 243 -11.72 -1.43 3.68
N GLY A 244 -12.74 -1.62 4.52
CA GLY A 244 -13.71 -2.70 4.43
C GLY A 244 -14.91 -2.41 3.53
N ASN A 245 -15.06 -1.18 3.02
CA ASN A 245 -16.13 -0.80 2.09
C ASN A 245 -15.83 0.53 1.38
N PHE A 246 -16.68 0.90 0.42
CA PHE A 246 -16.51 2.11 -0.40
C PHE A 246 -16.48 3.40 0.42
N ASP A 247 -17.42 3.58 1.36
CA ASP A 247 -17.55 4.81 2.15
C ASP A 247 -16.34 5.00 3.08
N GLY A 248 -15.82 3.90 3.65
CA GLY A 248 -14.58 3.91 4.41
C GLY A 248 -13.39 4.39 3.57
N TYR A 249 -13.27 3.90 2.35
CA TYR A 249 -12.24 4.39 1.40
C TYR A 249 -12.37 5.88 1.13
N VAL A 250 -13.57 6.37 0.84
CA VAL A 250 -13.82 7.81 0.57
C VAL A 250 -13.35 8.64 1.76
N ARG A 251 -13.81 8.29 2.97
CA ARG A 251 -13.39 8.98 4.21
C ARG A 251 -11.87 8.92 4.43
N ALA A 252 -11.24 7.78 4.17
CA ALA A 252 -9.79 7.64 4.30
C ALA A 252 -9.01 8.53 3.33
N LEU A 253 -9.48 8.64 2.06
CA LEU A 253 -8.91 9.52 1.06
C LEU A 253 -9.10 11.01 1.43
N GLU A 254 -10.24 11.38 1.99
CA GLU A 254 -10.53 12.73 2.50
C GLU A 254 -9.60 13.09 3.68
N ILE A 255 -9.40 12.17 4.64
CA ILE A 255 -8.47 12.36 5.75
C ILE A 255 -7.03 12.54 5.23
N ALA A 256 -6.61 11.73 4.29
CA ALA A 256 -5.29 11.86 3.67
C ALA A 256 -5.13 13.21 2.96
N ASN A 257 -6.15 13.66 2.25
CA ASN A 257 -6.19 14.92 1.48
C ASN A 257 -4.92 15.14 0.65
N SER A 258 -4.54 14.14 -0.14
CA SER A 258 -3.29 14.14 -0.90
C SER A 258 -3.48 13.54 -2.29
N PRO A 259 -2.88 14.11 -3.33
CA PRO A 259 -2.89 13.49 -4.65
C PRO A 259 -2.12 12.16 -4.69
N ASN A 260 -1.24 11.92 -3.73
CA ASN A 260 -0.34 10.77 -3.66
C ASN A 260 -0.96 9.54 -2.99
N ILE A 261 -2.16 9.66 -2.40
CA ILE A 261 -2.89 8.56 -1.80
C ILE A 261 -4.07 8.18 -2.68
N GLY A 262 -4.18 6.89 -2.99
CA GLY A 262 -5.22 6.35 -3.86
C GLY A 262 -5.49 4.87 -3.59
N VAL A 263 -5.95 4.14 -4.58
CA VAL A 263 -6.54 2.82 -4.45
C VAL A 263 -5.75 1.77 -5.25
N CYS A 264 -5.43 0.67 -4.58
CA CYS A 264 -5.20 -0.63 -5.18
C CYS A 264 -6.51 -1.41 -5.03
N LEU A 265 -7.35 -1.40 -6.06
CA LEU A 265 -8.62 -2.11 -6.02
C LEU A 265 -8.38 -3.61 -6.21
N CYS A 266 -8.43 -4.39 -5.13
CA CYS A 266 -8.49 -5.83 -5.22
C CYS A 266 -9.92 -6.26 -5.56
N CYS A 267 -10.15 -6.64 -6.80
CA CYS A 267 -11.47 -7.04 -7.26
C CYS A 267 -11.94 -8.32 -6.56
N GLY A 268 -11.02 -9.25 -6.27
CA GLY A 268 -11.34 -10.43 -5.48
C GLY A 268 -11.88 -10.08 -4.11
N THR A 269 -11.14 -9.28 -3.34
CA THR A 269 -11.59 -8.82 -2.01
C THR A 269 -12.90 -8.04 -2.09
N TRP A 270 -13.09 -7.24 -3.13
CA TRP A 270 -14.34 -6.51 -3.34
C TRP A 270 -15.52 -7.47 -3.57
N MET A 271 -15.31 -8.53 -4.33
CA MET A 271 -16.30 -9.59 -4.54
C MET A 271 -16.53 -10.42 -3.28
N GLU A 272 -15.50 -10.68 -2.47
CA GLU A 272 -15.64 -11.32 -1.16
C GLU A 272 -16.62 -10.57 -0.25
N GLY A 273 -16.56 -9.25 -0.23
CA GLY A 273 -17.48 -8.42 0.56
C GLY A 273 -18.89 -8.32 -0.02
N GLY A 274 -19.04 -8.53 -1.32
CA GLY A 274 -20.32 -8.49 -2.00
C GLY A 274 -21.11 -7.21 -1.73
N LYS A 275 -22.37 -7.32 -1.32
CA LYS A 275 -23.22 -6.15 -0.99
C LYS A 275 -22.68 -5.31 0.18
N GLY A 276 -21.89 -5.89 1.07
CA GLY A 276 -21.27 -5.17 2.19
C GLY A 276 -20.29 -4.08 1.78
N MET A 277 -19.80 -4.14 0.52
CA MET A 277 -18.89 -3.13 -0.02
C MET A 277 -19.55 -1.79 -0.36
N GLY A 278 -20.89 -1.70 -0.33
CA GLY A 278 -21.65 -0.49 -0.64
C GLY A 278 -21.80 -0.20 -2.14
N LYS A 279 -20.79 -0.49 -2.93
CA LYS A 279 -20.79 -0.46 -4.40
C LYS A 279 -20.24 -1.77 -4.94
N ASP A 280 -20.77 -2.22 -6.09
CA ASP A 280 -20.17 -3.36 -6.77
C ASP A 280 -18.75 -3.01 -7.30
N CYS A 281 -18.00 -4.03 -7.74
CA CYS A 281 -16.62 -3.84 -8.19
C CYS A 281 -16.53 -2.90 -9.42
N PHE A 282 -17.53 -2.91 -10.30
CA PHE A 282 -17.59 -2.07 -11.49
C PHE A 282 -17.86 -0.61 -11.14
N GLU A 283 -18.84 -0.38 -10.25
CA GLU A 283 -19.19 0.95 -9.74
C GLU A 283 -18.03 1.56 -8.96
N ALA A 284 -17.36 0.77 -8.11
CA ALA A 284 -16.19 1.19 -7.36
C ALA A 284 -15.04 1.59 -8.28
N ALA A 285 -14.75 0.77 -9.31
CA ALA A 285 -13.72 1.08 -10.30
C ALA A 285 -14.00 2.42 -11.02
N ARG A 286 -15.26 2.64 -11.47
CA ARG A 286 -15.67 3.91 -12.09
C ARG A 286 -15.54 5.10 -11.12
N ALA A 287 -15.96 4.93 -9.88
CA ALA A 287 -15.92 5.99 -8.88
C ALA A 287 -14.48 6.39 -8.54
N PHE A 288 -13.60 5.44 -8.24
CA PHE A 288 -12.19 5.72 -7.94
C PHE A 288 -11.42 6.25 -9.16
N ALA A 289 -11.74 5.78 -10.37
CA ALA A 289 -11.18 6.34 -11.60
C ALA A 289 -11.61 7.80 -11.81
N LYS A 290 -12.88 8.13 -11.60
CA LYS A 290 -13.39 9.51 -11.67
C LYS A 290 -12.72 10.44 -10.66
N MET A 291 -12.34 9.92 -9.49
CA MET A 291 -11.56 10.67 -8.49
C MET A 291 -10.09 10.80 -8.87
N GLY A 292 -9.60 10.15 -9.94
CA GLY A 292 -8.18 10.07 -10.31
C GLY A 292 -7.34 9.22 -9.33
N LYS A 293 -7.97 8.34 -8.58
CA LYS A 293 -7.36 7.59 -7.46
C LYS A 293 -7.17 6.09 -7.74
N LEU A 294 -7.60 5.57 -8.88
CA LEU A 294 -7.46 4.15 -9.24
C LEU A 294 -6.12 3.91 -9.94
N TRP A 295 -5.19 3.19 -9.30
CA TRP A 295 -3.83 3.04 -9.86
C TRP A 295 -3.38 1.60 -10.02
N LYS A 296 -3.98 0.66 -9.29
CA LYS A 296 -3.69 -0.77 -9.41
C LYS A 296 -4.96 -1.59 -9.27
N ILE A 297 -5.01 -2.67 -10.02
CA ILE A 297 -6.08 -3.67 -9.97
C ILE A 297 -5.45 -5.03 -9.62
N HIS A 298 -5.96 -5.68 -8.57
CA HIS A 298 -5.79 -7.11 -8.37
C HIS A 298 -6.97 -7.82 -9.01
N PHE A 299 -6.68 -8.56 -10.07
CA PHE A 299 -7.67 -9.13 -10.97
C PHE A 299 -7.84 -10.62 -10.71
N ARG A 300 -8.64 -10.98 -9.73
CA ARG A 300 -8.99 -12.36 -9.39
C ARG A 300 -10.48 -12.50 -9.13
N ASN A 301 -10.98 -13.73 -9.18
CA ASN A 301 -12.40 -14.06 -8.99
C ASN A 301 -12.57 -15.01 -7.79
N VAL A 302 -13.76 -15.07 -7.23
CA VAL A 302 -14.13 -15.93 -6.11
C VAL A 302 -15.46 -16.61 -6.40
N THR A 303 -15.74 -17.72 -5.70
CA THR A 303 -16.95 -18.53 -5.90
C THR A 303 -18.23 -17.88 -5.35
N ALA A 304 -18.10 -17.10 -4.27
CA ALA A 304 -19.22 -16.47 -3.56
C ALA A 304 -18.70 -15.32 -2.68
N PRO A 305 -19.56 -14.44 -2.16
CA PRO A 305 -19.19 -13.52 -1.08
C PRO A 305 -19.13 -14.24 0.28
N ILE A 306 -18.60 -13.52 1.31
CA ILE A 306 -18.64 -13.97 2.72
C ILE A 306 -20.10 -14.40 3.09
N PRO A 307 -20.27 -15.39 4.00
CA PRO A 307 -19.28 -15.88 4.99
C PRO A 307 -18.34 -17.00 4.53
N HIS A 308 -18.45 -17.51 3.30
CA HIS A 308 -17.60 -18.58 2.77
C HIS A 308 -17.35 -18.38 1.28
N PHE A 309 -16.08 -18.38 0.89
CA PHE A 309 -15.66 -18.33 -0.51
C PHE A 309 -14.39 -19.17 -0.75
N VAL A 310 -14.20 -19.52 -2.01
CA VAL A 310 -12.95 -20.09 -2.53
C VAL A 310 -12.47 -19.20 -3.67
N GLU A 311 -11.20 -18.82 -3.66
CA GLU A 311 -10.58 -18.17 -4.82
C GLU A 311 -10.58 -19.13 -6.00
N THR A 312 -10.80 -18.61 -7.19
CA THR A 312 -10.96 -19.47 -8.35
C THR A 312 -10.25 -18.89 -9.57
N PHE A 313 -10.29 -19.62 -10.68
CA PHE A 313 -9.77 -19.10 -11.94
C PHE A 313 -10.52 -17.84 -12.38
N VAL A 314 -9.85 -16.98 -13.12
CA VAL A 314 -10.41 -15.70 -13.56
C VAL A 314 -11.72 -15.86 -14.35
N ASP A 315 -11.91 -17.00 -14.99
CA ASP A 315 -13.09 -17.37 -15.80
C ASP A 315 -14.13 -18.23 -15.06
N ASN A 316 -13.93 -18.52 -13.77
CA ASN A 316 -14.71 -19.54 -13.05
C ASN A 316 -15.31 -19.03 -11.71
N GLY A 317 -15.43 -17.73 -11.52
CA GLY A 317 -16.08 -17.15 -10.35
C GLY A 317 -17.50 -16.64 -10.66
N TYR A 318 -18.13 -16.03 -9.67
CA TYR A 318 -19.50 -15.54 -9.83
C TYR A 318 -19.60 -14.18 -10.56
N THR A 319 -18.43 -13.53 -10.82
CA THR A 319 -18.42 -12.20 -11.43
C THR A 319 -17.94 -12.27 -12.89
N ASP A 320 -18.57 -11.47 -13.76
CA ASP A 320 -18.17 -11.29 -15.16
C ASP A 320 -16.88 -10.46 -15.26
N MET A 321 -15.75 -11.13 -15.42
CA MET A 321 -14.44 -10.50 -15.54
C MET A 321 -14.24 -9.80 -16.89
N TRP A 322 -14.99 -10.16 -17.92
CA TRP A 322 -15.02 -9.42 -19.19
C TRP A 322 -15.65 -8.04 -19.00
N LYS A 323 -16.76 -7.98 -18.26
CA LYS A 323 -17.40 -6.70 -17.90
C LYS A 323 -16.42 -5.81 -17.12
N LEU A 324 -15.58 -6.41 -16.24
CA LEU A 324 -14.59 -5.64 -15.49
C LEU A 324 -13.54 -5.01 -16.42
N ILE A 325 -12.99 -5.76 -17.39
CA ILE A 325 -12.05 -5.21 -18.38
C ILE A 325 -12.72 -4.11 -19.23
N ARG A 326 -13.97 -4.32 -19.67
CA ARG A 326 -14.73 -3.26 -20.37
C ARG A 326 -14.85 -1.99 -19.51
N THR A 327 -15.21 -2.16 -18.23
CA THR A 327 -15.28 -1.04 -17.27
C THR A 327 -13.95 -0.30 -17.16
N LEU A 328 -12.82 -1.02 -17.07
CA LEU A 328 -11.50 -0.39 -16.99
C LEU A 328 -11.14 0.38 -18.26
N LYS A 329 -11.56 -0.13 -19.44
CA LYS A 329 -11.39 0.58 -20.72
C LYS A 329 -12.27 1.81 -20.81
N GLU A 330 -13.54 1.72 -20.39
CA GLU A 330 -14.49 2.84 -20.35
C GLU A 330 -13.97 4.05 -19.55
N VAL A 331 -13.25 3.77 -18.45
CA VAL A 331 -12.68 4.82 -17.58
C VAL A 331 -11.24 5.22 -17.96
N ASP A 332 -10.73 4.76 -19.10
CA ASP A 332 -9.33 4.96 -19.53
C ASP A 332 -8.33 4.61 -18.40
N PHE A 333 -8.49 3.43 -17.81
CA PHE A 333 -7.60 2.99 -16.74
C PHE A 333 -6.16 2.89 -17.21
N ARG A 334 -5.28 3.64 -16.56
CA ARG A 334 -3.87 3.78 -16.95
C ARG A 334 -2.90 3.15 -15.93
N GLY A 335 -3.43 2.39 -14.99
CA GLY A 335 -2.64 1.78 -13.91
C GLY A 335 -2.17 0.36 -14.22
N ASN A 336 -1.70 -0.28 -13.18
CA ASN A 336 -1.20 -1.65 -13.20
C ASN A 336 -2.32 -2.67 -12.96
N LEU A 337 -2.33 -3.75 -13.72
CA LEU A 337 -3.24 -4.87 -13.55
C LEU A 337 -2.43 -6.16 -13.35
N ILE A 338 -2.74 -6.89 -12.29
CA ILE A 338 -2.07 -8.13 -11.92
C ILE A 338 -3.10 -9.20 -11.57
N ALA A 339 -2.82 -10.45 -11.90
CA ALA A 339 -3.70 -11.57 -11.58
C ALA A 339 -3.87 -11.83 -10.07
N ASP A 340 -2.96 -11.31 -9.22
CA ASP A 340 -2.93 -11.47 -7.76
C ASP A 340 -2.71 -12.92 -7.33
N HIS A 341 -3.75 -13.63 -6.89
CA HIS A 341 -3.68 -15.06 -6.58
C HIS A 341 -4.19 -15.90 -7.74
N VAL A 342 -3.63 -17.10 -7.89
CA VAL A 342 -4.07 -18.07 -8.90
C VAL A 342 -4.22 -19.45 -8.25
N PRO A 343 -5.23 -20.26 -8.61
CA PRO A 343 -5.34 -21.63 -8.16
C PRO A 343 -4.14 -22.46 -8.61
N GLY A 344 -3.76 -23.45 -7.79
CA GLY A 344 -2.72 -24.40 -8.14
C GLY A 344 -3.13 -25.25 -9.33
N MET A 345 -2.22 -25.48 -10.26
CA MET A 345 -2.47 -26.34 -11.44
C MET A 345 -1.49 -27.50 -11.49
N VAL A 346 -1.90 -28.59 -12.14
CA VAL A 346 -0.98 -29.65 -12.53
C VAL A 346 0.12 -29.03 -13.40
N GLY A 347 1.38 -29.37 -13.13
CA GLY A 347 2.54 -28.76 -13.77
C GLY A 347 3.15 -27.59 -12.99
N GLY A 348 2.54 -27.18 -11.85
CA GLY A 348 3.11 -26.23 -10.91
C GLY A 348 2.60 -24.79 -11.05
N ASN A 349 3.12 -23.93 -10.19
CA ASN A 349 2.61 -22.55 -10.05
C ASN A 349 2.71 -21.72 -11.33
N ARG A 350 3.76 -21.89 -12.14
CA ARG A 350 3.94 -21.15 -13.41
C ARG A 350 2.81 -21.41 -14.40
N VAL A 351 2.21 -22.61 -14.38
CA VAL A 351 1.09 -22.97 -15.28
C VAL A 351 -0.15 -22.13 -14.92
N GLY A 352 -0.48 -22.00 -13.64
CA GLY A 352 -1.59 -21.16 -13.19
C GLY A 352 -1.39 -19.68 -13.56
N TRP A 353 -0.18 -19.18 -13.39
CA TRP A 353 0.16 -17.82 -13.82
C TRP A 353 0.06 -17.64 -15.32
N ALA A 354 0.60 -18.59 -16.12
CA ALA A 354 0.53 -18.53 -17.58
C ALA A 354 -0.92 -18.52 -18.07
N TYR A 355 -1.77 -19.40 -17.50
CA TYR A 355 -3.19 -19.44 -17.81
C TYR A 355 -3.87 -18.09 -17.53
N SER A 356 -3.71 -17.57 -16.30
CA SER A 356 -4.36 -16.34 -15.88
C SER A 356 -3.89 -15.13 -16.69
N ILE A 357 -2.58 -14.98 -16.91
CA ILE A 357 -2.02 -13.87 -17.70
C ILE A 357 -2.46 -13.98 -19.16
N GLY A 358 -2.46 -15.17 -19.76
CA GLY A 358 -2.92 -15.39 -21.13
C GLY A 358 -4.39 -15.01 -21.31
N TYR A 359 -5.24 -15.42 -20.36
CA TYR A 359 -6.66 -15.08 -20.37
C TYR A 359 -6.89 -13.57 -20.23
N ILE A 360 -6.21 -12.91 -19.28
CA ILE A 360 -6.29 -11.45 -19.10
C ILE A 360 -5.79 -10.70 -20.32
N LYS A 361 -4.69 -11.15 -20.95
CA LYS A 361 -4.18 -10.55 -22.21
C LYS A 361 -5.23 -10.59 -23.32
N ALA A 362 -5.89 -11.73 -23.49
CA ALA A 362 -6.95 -11.86 -24.49
C ALA A 362 -8.10 -10.87 -24.23
N MET A 363 -8.54 -10.75 -22.97
CA MET A 363 -9.58 -9.77 -22.60
C MET A 363 -9.16 -8.31 -22.81
N VAL A 364 -7.91 -7.98 -22.50
CA VAL A 364 -7.38 -6.62 -22.70
C VAL A 364 -7.23 -6.33 -24.20
N ALA A 365 -6.80 -7.29 -25.01
CA ALA A 365 -6.61 -7.13 -26.45
C ALA A 365 -7.92 -7.12 -27.25
N ALA A 366 -8.98 -7.77 -26.74
CA ALA A 366 -10.26 -7.82 -27.41
C ALA A 366 -10.80 -6.41 -27.67
N ARG A 367 -11.21 -6.16 -28.90
CA ARG A 367 -11.95 -4.93 -29.27
C ARG A 367 -13.37 -5.10 -28.73
N GLY A 368 -13.78 -4.23 -27.82
CA GLY A 368 -15.11 -4.21 -27.23
C GLY A 368 -16.14 -3.65 -28.18
#